data_68d6ccae2b85288c1213e960e92fcdd4
#
_entry.id   68d6ccae2b85288c1213e960e92fcdd4
#
_cell.length_a   1.000
_cell.length_b   1.000
_cell.length_c   1.000
_cell.angle_alpha   90.00
_cell.angle_beta   90.00
_cell.angle_gamma   90.00
#
_symmetry.space_group_name_H-M   'P 1'
#
loop_
_entity.id
_entity.type
_entity.pdbx_description
1 polymer ?
#
loop_
_entity_poly.entity_id
_entity_poly.type
_entity_poly.pdbx_seq_one_letter_code
_entity_poly.pdbx_strand_id
1 'polypeptide(L)'
;MPEDYVAVVAYDMKPEILSDFTTNRMQTQEALHRLTIPAWSEANLFDAVTDTADRMSGIEGRKAIVLISSGVDTFSKLTFDKTRKNLQEAGVPIYAIGLMQALRIMSEGRMGAIQEMDFLQADNQMKTFAAETGGQAFFPRFMGEFGGIFQQIHQALRNQYVLTYSSSNKAHDGTYRKIKVQLVDHDGNPVALKDEKGKPMKYTVVAKAGYKAPRAVE
;
A
#
# COMPACT_ATOMS: atom_id res chain seq x y z
N MET A 1 -10.07 -13.16 9.39
CA MET A 1 -10.56 -14.44 9.94
C MET A 1 -9.97 -14.65 11.33
N PRO A 2 -10.39 -15.66 12.11
CA PRO A 2 -9.78 -15.93 13.42
C PRO A 2 -8.26 -16.19 13.34
N GLU A 3 -7.80 -16.69 12.21
CA GLU A 3 -6.40 -17.10 11.97
C GLU A 3 -5.51 -16.04 11.34
N ASP A 4 -6.06 -14.85 11.04
CA ASP A 4 -5.24 -13.77 10.49
C ASP A 4 -4.41 -13.12 11.59
N TYR A 5 -3.10 -13.06 11.38
CA TYR A 5 -2.19 -12.33 12.24
C TYR A 5 -2.22 -10.83 11.89
N VAL A 6 -2.34 -10.00 12.91
CA VAL A 6 -2.35 -8.54 12.78
C VAL A 6 -1.28 -7.96 13.70
N ALA A 7 -0.46 -7.06 13.18
CA ALA A 7 0.40 -6.18 13.97
C ALA A 7 -0.09 -4.75 13.82
N VAL A 8 0.10 -3.93 14.84
CA VAL A 8 -0.23 -2.50 14.83
C VAL A 8 1.05 -1.71 15.06
N VAL A 9 1.40 -0.89 14.08
CA VAL A 9 2.55 0.01 14.13
C VAL A 9 2.05 1.44 14.05
N ALA A 10 2.33 2.23 15.07
CA ALA A 10 2.16 3.68 15.04
C ALA A 10 3.46 4.33 14.56
N TYR A 11 3.37 5.50 13.97
CA TYR A 11 4.54 6.30 13.63
C TYR A 11 4.22 7.80 13.75
N ASP A 12 5.19 8.50 14.26
CA ASP A 12 5.33 9.95 14.24
C ASP A 12 6.79 10.26 13.89
N MET A 13 7.59 10.70 14.84
CA MET A 13 9.06 10.85 14.69
C MET A 13 9.80 9.50 14.67
N LYS A 14 9.21 8.42 15.19
CA LYS A 14 9.75 7.06 15.21
C LYS A 14 8.64 6.03 15.05
N PRO A 15 8.87 4.93 14.34
CA PRO A 15 7.94 3.82 14.33
C PRO A 15 7.91 3.14 15.72
N GLU A 16 6.71 2.86 16.22
CA GLU A 16 6.45 2.16 17.47
C GLU A 16 5.54 0.96 17.22
N ILE A 17 5.96 -0.22 17.64
CA ILE A 17 5.12 -1.42 17.56
C ILE A 17 4.17 -1.43 18.77
N LEU A 18 2.91 -1.06 18.55
CA LEU A 18 1.88 -1.09 19.59
C LEU A 18 1.39 -2.50 19.88
N SER A 19 1.36 -3.37 18.87
CA SER A 19 1.11 -4.79 19.00
C SER A 19 1.89 -5.53 17.93
N ASP A 20 2.62 -6.54 18.33
CA ASP A 20 3.26 -7.46 17.38
C ASP A 20 2.22 -8.43 16.81
N PHE A 21 2.61 -9.26 15.84
CA PHE A 21 1.72 -10.18 15.14
C PHE A 21 0.95 -11.08 16.11
N THR A 22 -0.35 -10.94 16.12
CA THR A 22 -1.25 -11.70 16.98
C THR A 22 -2.56 -12.03 16.27
N THR A 23 -3.15 -13.15 16.61
CA THR A 23 -4.53 -13.51 16.24
C THR A 23 -5.54 -13.04 17.28
N ASN A 24 -5.07 -12.50 18.42
CA ASN A 24 -5.93 -12.02 19.50
C ASN A 24 -6.52 -10.64 19.15
N ARG A 25 -7.80 -10.62 18.81
CA ARG A 25 -8.50 -9.38 18.42
C ARG A 25 -8.59 -8.35 19.53
N MET A 26 -8.69 -8.78 20.79
CA MET A 26 -8.73 -7.85 21.93
C MET A 26 -7.40 -7.10 22.04
N GLN A 27 -6.27 -7.82 21.91
CA GLN A 27 -4.94 -7.20 21.93
C GLN A 27 -4.76 -6.19 20.77
N THR A 28 -5.22 -6.53 19.57
CA THR A 28 -5.21 -5.62 18.43
C THR A 28 -6.08 -4.39 18.70
N GLN A 29 -7.28 -4.58 19.26
CA GLN A 29 -8.18 -3.47 19.60
C GLN A 29 -7.60 -2.57 20.68
N GLU A 30 -6.99 -3.11 21.71
CA GLU A 30 -6.28 -2.34 22.75
C GLU A 30 -5.12 -1.53 22.16
N ALA A 31 -4.37 -2.11 21.23
CA ALA A 31 -3.32 -1.39 20.51
C ALA A 31 -3.88 -0.20 19.71
N LEU A 32 -5.00 -0.40 19.00
CA LEU A 32 -5.68 0.67 18.27
C LEU A 32 -6.20 1.78 19.19
N HIS A 33 -6.68 1.45 20.39
CA HIS A 33 -7.11 2.46 21.38
C HIS A 33 -5.96 3.27 21.95
N ARG A 34 -4.72 2.76 21.90
CA ARG A 34 -3.51 3.51 22.31
C ARG A 34 -2.99 4.46 21.26
N LEU A 35 -3.55 4.40 20.02
CA LEU A 35 -3.18 5.36 18.97
C LEU A 35 -3.55 6.76 19.41
N THR A 36 -2.56 7.63 19.47
CA THR A 36 -2.73 9.06 19.63
C THR A 36 -2.55 9.75 18.29
N ILE A 37 -3.42 10.70 17.96
CA ILE A 37 -3.22 11.54 16.79
C ILE A 37 -2.17 12.59 17.18
N PRO A 38 -0.97 12.57 16.58
CA PRO A 38 0.03 13.57 16.87
C PRO A 38 -0.53 14.94 16.49
N ALA A 39 -0.50 15.88 17.43
CA ALA A 39 -0.90 17.24 17.16
C ALA A 39 0.17 17.91 16.26
N TRP A 40 -0.03 17.88 14.93
CA TRP A 40 0.77 18.64 13.95
C TRP A 40 2.29 18.39 13.99
N SER A 41 2.72 17.23 14.45
CA SER A 41 4.13 16.91 14.61
C SER A 41 4.75 16.34 13.32
N GLU A 42 6.06 16.38 13.31
CA GLU A 42 6.91 15.80 12.28
C GLU A 42 6.55 14.34 12.03
N ALA A 43 6.48 13.94 10.78
CA ALA A 43 6.11 12.59 10.35
C ALA A 43 7.28 11.92 9.64
N ASN A 44 7.58 10.70 10.07
CA ASN A 44 8.65 9.85 9.54
C ASN A 44 8.03 8.70 8.73
N LEU A 45 7.25 9.05 7.70
CA LEU A 45 6.48 8.09 6.92
C LEU A 45 7.37 7.12 6.14
N PHE A 46 8.40 7.64 5.45
CA PHE A 46 9.21 6.82 4.55
C PHE A 46 10.05 5.80 5.30
N ASP A 47 10.63 6.20 6.43
CA ASP A 47 11.38 5.27 7.28
C ASP A 47 10.44 4.24 7.90
N ALA A 48 9.28 4.66 8.41
CA ALA A 48 8.31 3.77 9.06
C ALA A 48 7.74 2.71 8.11
N VAL A 49 7.32 3.10 6.91
CA VAL A 49 6.77 2.16 5.93
C VAL A 49 7.83 1.22 5.39
N THR A 50 9.09 1.69 5.25
CA THR A 50 10.22 0.85 4.84
C THR A 50 10.56 -0.17 5.91
N ASP A 51 10.74 0.25 7.17
CA ASP A 51 11.03 -0.66 8.29
C ASP A 51 9.94 -1.73 8.44
N THR A 52 8.67 -1.33 8.34
CA THR A 52 7.54 -2.26 8.39
C THR A 52 7.59 -3.27 7.23
N ALA A 53 7.86 -2.82 6.01
CA ALA A 53 7.93 -3.69 4.85
C ALA A 53 9.12 -4.66 4.93
N ASP A 54 10.27 -4.20 5.42
CA ASP A 54 11.47 -5.01 5.59
C ASP A 54 11.23 -6.11 6.64
N ARG A 55 10.60 -5.80 7.77
CA ARG A 55 10.21 -6.79 8.79
C ARG A 55 9.26 -7.86 8.25
N MET A 56 8.38 -7.47 7.32
CA MET A 56 7.43 -8.40 6.70
C MET A 56 8.05 -9.19 5.55
N SER A 57 9.16 -8.78 4.98
CA SER A 57 9.73 -9.41 3.78
C SER A 57 10.05 -10.89 3.97
N GLY A 58 10.57 -11.27 5.14
CA GLY A 58 10.90 -12.65 5.52
C GLY A 58 9.72 -13.52 5.97
N ILE A 59 8.51 -12.97 6.12
CA ILE A 59 7.34 -13.73 6.56
C ILE A 59 6.79 -14.49 5.35
N GLU A 60 6.55 -15.80 5.51
CA GLU A 60 5.92 -16.61 4.48
C GLU A 60 4.40 -16.41 4.43
N GLY A 61 3.80 -16.75 3.29
CA GLY A 61 2.36 -16.67 3.08
C GLY A 61 1.88 -15.32 2.55
N ARG A 62 0.55 -15.12 2.58
CA ARG A 62 -0.08 -13.87 2.14
C ARG A 62 0.07 -12.81 3.20
N LYS A 63 0.57 -11.67 2.79
CA LYS A 63 0.86 -10.53 3.67
C LYS A 63 0.53 -9.22 2.97
N ALA A 64 0.18 -8.20 3.73
CA ALA A 64 -0.06 -6.85 3.22
C ALA A 64 0.11 -5.82 4.33
N ILE A 65 0.41 -4.58 3.95
CA ILE A 65 0.40 -3.42 4.83
C ILE A 65 -0.86 -2.61 4.51
N VAL A 66 -1.62 -2.25 5.54
CA VAL A 66 -2.65 -1.21 5.45
C VAL A 66 -2.05 0.06 6.04
N LEU A 67 -1.70 1.00 5.17
CA LEU A 67 -1.10 2.28 5.53
C LEU A 67 -2.19 3.34 5.63
N ILE A 68 -2.44 3.86 6.83
CA ILE A 68 -3.38 4.96 7.08
C ILE A 68 -2.56 6.19 7.45
N SER A 69 -2.55 7.20 6.60
CA SER A 69 -1.63 8.33 6.72
C SER A 69 -2.17 9.60 6.06
N SER A 70 -1.63 10.75 6.46
CA SER A 70 -1.73 11.98 5.67
C SER A 70 -0.93 11.88 4.36
N GLY A 71 0.08 11.02 4.31
CA GLY A 71 1.01 10.91 3.19
C GLY A 71 2.14 11.95 3.20
N VAL A 72 2.09 12.91 4.12
CA VAL A 72 3.15 13.90 4.28
C VAL A 72 4.31 13.27 5.06
N ASP A 73 5.52 13.47 4.54
CA ASP A 73 6.76 13.09 5.19
C ASP A 73 7.60 14.34 5.44
N THR A 74 8.04 14.56 6.66
CA THR A 74 8.77 15.77 7.05
C THR A 74 10.14 15.48 7.64
N PHE A 75 10.37 14.25 8.13
CA PHE A 75 11.54 13.97 8.97
C PHE A 75 12.25 12.64 8.67
N SER A 76 11.86 11.92 7.63
CA SER A 76 12.53 10.66 7.26
C SER A 76 13.97 10.89 6.79
N LYS A 77 14.83 9.93 7.10
CA LYS A 77 16.19 9.85 6.53
C LYS A 77 16.18 9.35 5.08
N LEU A 78 15.19 8.54 4.75
CA LEU A 78 14.99 8.03 3.41
C LEU A 78 14.31 9.07 2.53
N THR A 79 14.75 9.12 1.27
CA THR A 79 14.05 9.90 0.24
C THR A 79 12.92 9.06 -0.37
N PHE A 80 11.94 9.70 -1.00
CA PHE A 80 10.87 9.03 -1.73
C PHE A 80 11.38 7.94 -2.69
N ASP A 81 12.39 8.26 -3.51
CA ASP A 81 12.94 7.30 -4.47
C ASP A 81 13.63 6.11 -3.82
N LYS A 82 14.28 6.31 -2.68
CA LYS A 82 14.91 5.22 -1.93
C LYS A 82 13.85 4.33 -1.29
N THR A 83 12.85 4.94 -0.66
CA THR A 83 11.70 4.24 -0.09
C THR A 83 11.00 3.39 -1.15
N ARG A 84 10.69 3.98 -2.30
CA ARG A 84 10.07 3.29 -3.44
C ARG A 84 10.84 2.02 -3.84
N LYS A 85 12.17 2.12 -3.97
CA LYS A 85 13.03 0.97 -4.30
C LYS A 85 12.99 -0.10 -3.22
N ASN A 86 13.08 0.30 -1.95
CA ASN A 86 13.02 -0.63 -0.83
C ASN A 86 11.67 -1.37 -0.79
N LEU A 87 10.55 -0.66 -0.96
CA LEU A 87 9.22 -1.26 -1.00
C LEU A 87 9.02 -2.24 -2.17
N GLN A 88 9.58 -1.92 -3.34
CA GLN A 88 9.59 -2.83 -4.49
C GLN A 88 10.39 -4.11 -4.19
N GLU A 89 11.53 -3.98 -3.50
CA GLU A 89 12.37 -5.11 -3.09
C GLU A 89 11.69 -5.98 -2.02
N ALA A 90 11.11 -5.38 -0.99
CA ALA A 90 10.37 -6.08 0.06
C ALA A 90 9.17 -6.85 -0.50
N GLY A 91 8.54 -6.32 -1.54
CA GLY A 91 7.49 -6.99 -2.28
C GLY A 91 6.21 -7.26 -1.50
N VAL A 92 5.95 -6.48 -0.46
CA VAL A 92 4.74 -6.54 0.36
C VAL A 92 3.70 -5.57 -0.21
N PRO A 93 2.51 -6.01 -0.61
CA PRO A 93 1.46 -5.13 -1.11
C PRO A 93 1.05 -4.09 -0.07
N ILE A 94 0.93 -2.83 -0.50
CA ILE A 94 0.51 -1.71 0.36
C ILE A 94 -0.88 -1.25 -0.06
N TYR A 95 -1.83 -1.31 0.86
CA TYR A 95 -3.15 -0.67 0.73
C TYR A 95 -3.11 0.65 1.47
N ALA A 96 -3.06 1.75 0.74
CA ALA A 96 -2.90 3.08 1.31
C ALA A 96 -4.25 3.79 1.46
N ILE A 97 -4.51 4.37 2.62
CA ILE A 97 -5.67 5.22 2.89
C ILE A 97 -5.16 6.61 3.23
N GLY A 98 -5.30 7.54 2.28
CA GLY A 98 -4.85 8.93 2.42
C GLY A 98 -5.90 9.79 3.11
N LEU A 99 -5.55 10.38 4.25
CA LEU A 99 -6.47 11.15 5.08
C LEU A 99 -6.59 12.62 4.68
N MET A 100 -5.69 13.12 3.82
CA MET A 100 -5.59 14.56 3.54
C MET A 100 -6.83 15.15 2.91
N GLN A 101 -7.54 14.42 2.05
CA GLN A 101 -8.78 14.95 1.45
C GLN A 101 -9.87 15.15 2.49
N ALA A 102 -10.02 14.23 3.45
CA ALA A 102 -10.97 14.37 4.55
C ALA A 102 -10.57 15.55 5.46
N LEU A 103 -9.28 15.65 5.82
CA LEU A 103 -8.76 16.75 6.65
C LEU A 103 -8.94 18.11 5.98
N ARG A 104 -8.73 18.21 4.66
CA ARG A 104 -8.92 19.43 3.87
C ARG A 104 -10.38 19.91 3.92
N ILE A 105 -11.33 19.00 3.77
CA ILE A 105 -12.75 19.31 3.84
C ILE A 105 -13.13 19.78 5.26
N MET A 106 -12.61 19.10 6.29
CA MET A 106 -12.85 19.47 7.68
C MET A 106 -12.25 20.84 8.07
N SER A 107 -11.17 21.25 7.42
CA SER A 107 -10.51 22.56 7.66
C SER A 107 -11.16 23.75 6.93
N GLU A 108 -12.32 23.55 6.28
CA GLU A 108 -13.12 24.60 5.61
C GLU A 108 -12.34 25.47 4.61
N GLY A 109 -11.38 24.89 3.90
CA GLY A 109 -10.66 25.61 2.83
C GLY A 109 -9.70 26.72 3.30
N ARG A 110 -9.30 26.72 4.57
CA ARG A 110 -8.34 27.68 5.13
C ARG A 110 -6.89 27.43 4.70
N MET A 111 -6.66 26.49 3.80
CA MET A 111 -5.33 26.11 3.34
C MET A 111 -4.86 27.00 2.17
N GLY A 112 -3.61 27.44 2.23
CA GLY A 112 -2.98 28.19 1.15
C GLY A 112 -2.55 27.29 -0.03
N ALA A 113 -2.29 27.90 -1.20
CA ALA A 113 -1.91 27.18 -2.43
C ALA A 113 -0.66 26.29 -2.28
N ILE A 114 0.30 26.68 -1.44
CA ILE A 114 1.53 25.89 -1.18
C ILE A 114 1.17 24.58 -0.48
N GLN A 115 0.31 24.64 0.53
CA GLN A 115 -0.16 23.44 1.23
C GLN A 115 -0.95 22.48 0.30
N GLU A 116 -1.69 23.02 -0.67
CA GLU A 116 -2.37 22.20 -1.67
C GLU A 116 -1.40 21.40 -2.54
N MET A 117 -0.28 21.98 -2.93
CA MET A 117 0.75 21.27 -3.70
C MET A 117 1.40 20.16 -2.90
N ASP A 118 1.71 20.37 -1.62
CA ASP A 118 2.28 19.37 -0.73
C ASP A 118 1.33 18.17 -0.55
N PHE A 119 0.03 18.43 -0.47
CA PHE A 119 -0.98 17.38 -0.35
C PHE A 119 -1.16 16.56 -1.61
N LEU A 120 -1.14 17.19 -2.78
CA LEU A 120 -1.18 16.48 -4.06
C LEU A 120 0.07 15.61 -4.23
N GLN A 121 1.23 16.08 -3.79
CA GLN A 121 2.46 15.30 -3.79
C GLN A 121 2.34 14.09 -2.85
N ALA A 122 1.86 14.29 -1.63
CA ALA A 122 1.64 13.23 -0.64
C ALA A 122 0.69 12.14 -1.18
N ASP A 123 -0.46 12.53 -1.74
CA ASP A 123 -1.40 11.61 -2.37
C ASP A 123 -0.75 10.82 -3.53
N ASN A 124 0.05 11.48 -4.36
CA ASN A 124 0.74 10.82 -5.47
C ASN A 124 1.83 9.86 -5.00
N GLN A 125 2.53 10.16 -3.92
CA GLN A 125 3.50 9.27 -3.29
C GLN A 125 2.82 8.00 -2.77
N MET A 126 1.71 8.13 -2.04
CA MET A 126 0.94 6.99 -1.54
C MET A 126 0.35 6.14 -2.68
N LYS A 127 -0.15 6.78 -3.76
CA LYS A 127 -0.59 6.07 -4.98
C LYS A 127 0.55 5.26 -5.59
N THR A 128 1.74 5.84 -5.65
CA THR A 128 2.91 5.17 -6.21
C THR A 128 3.33 3.97 -5.37
N PHE A 129 3.40 4.12 -4.04
CA PHE A 129 3.71 2.99 -3.15
C PHE A 129 2.72 1.84 -3.34
N ALA A 130 1.42 2.13 -3.34
CA ALA A 130 0.40 1.12 -3.54
C ALA A 130 0.51 0.45 -4.92
N ALA A 131 0.58 1.23 -6.00
CA ALA A 131 0.60 0.71 -7.37
C ALA A 131 1.84 -0.15 -7.66
N GLU A 132 3.02 0.25 -7.16
CA GLU A 132 4.26 -0.47 -7.44
C GLU A 132 4.42 -1.74 -6.62
N THR A 133 3.77 -1.82 -5.45
CA THR A 133 3.78 -3.01 -4.59
C THR A 133 2.64 -4.00 -4.89
N GLY A 134 1.70 -3.63 -5.76
CA GLY A 134 0.56 -4.49 -6.11
C GLY A 134 -0.62 -4.37 -5.13
N GLY A 135 -0.71 -3.26 -4.42
CA GLY A 135 -1.87 -2.87 -3.61
C GLY A 135 -2.72 -1.81 -4.29
N GLN A 136 -3.44 -1.03 -3.50
CA GLN A 136 -4.37 -0.01 -3.96
C GLN A 136 -4.39 1.18 -3.00
N ALA A 137 -4.58 2.41 -3.53
CA ALA A 137 -4.71 3.62 -2.73
C ALA A 137 -6.14 4.16 -2.76
N PHE A 138 -6.60 4.64 -1.62
CA PHE A 138 -7.93 5.21 -1.37
C PHE A 138 -7.78 6.58 -0.74
N PHE A 139 -8.62 7.52 -1.13
CA PHE A 139 -8.59 8.91 -0.65
C PHE A 139 -10.01 9.32 -0.26
N PRO A 140 -10.50 8.87 0.92
CA PRO A 140 -11.85 9.21 1.39
C PRO A 140 -11.98 10.72 1.62
N ARG A 141 -13.15 11.25 1.25
CA ARG A 141 -13.54 12.63 1.53
C ARG A 141 -14.34 12.75 2.83
N PHE A 142 -15.08 11.71 3.15
CA PHE A 142 -15.99 11.69 4.29
C PHE A 142 -15.80 10.42 5.12
N MET A 143 -16.04 10.52 6.42
CA MET A 143 -15.92 9.39 7.35
C MET A 143 -16.77 8.17 6.96
N GLY A 144 -17.91 8.39 6.32
CA GLY A 144 -18.79 7.30 5.86
C GLY A 144 -18.20 6.40 4.76
N GLU A 145 -17.13 6.84 4.07
CA GLU A 145 -16.50 6.06 3.00
C GLU A 145 -15.57 4.96 3.54
N PHE A 146 -15.09 5.10 4.79
CA PHE A 146 -14.12 4.15 5.36
C PHE A 146 -14.65 2.71 5.42
N GLY A 147 -15.92 2.51 5.78
CA GLY A 147 -16.52 1.17 5.81
C GLY A 147 -16.41 0.46 4.46
N GLY A 148 -16.74 1.18 3.37
CA GLY A 148 -16.63 0.65 2.01
C GLY A 148 -15.18 0.38 1.59
N ILE A 149 -14.24 1.23 1.99
CA ILE A 149 -12.81 1.06 1.72
C ILE A 149 -12.27 -0.20 2.41
N PHE A 150 -12.55 -0.37 3.71
CA PHE A 150 -12.13 -1.57 4.43
C PHE A 150 -12.75 -2.85 3.85
N GLN A 151 -13.99 -2.79 3.39
CA GLN A 151 -14.61 -3.91 2.69
C GLN A 151 -13.90 -4.24 1.38
N GLN A 152 -13.52 -3.24 0.58
CA GLN A 152 -12.76 -3.44 -0.66
C GLN A 152 -11.38 -4.04 -0.37
N ILE A 153 -10.65 -3.54 0.62
CA ILE A 153 -9.36 -4.10 1.05
C ILE A 153 -9.54 -5.56 1.49
N HIS A 154 -10.55 -5.83 2.31
CA HIS A 154 -10.85 -7.18 2.76
C HIS A 154 -11.11 -8.12 1.57
N GLN A 155 -11.93 -7.72 0.61
CA GLN A 155 -12.21 -8.50 -0.60
C GLN A 155 -10.95 -8.71 -1.43
N ALA A 156 -10.12 -7.68 -1.62
CA ALA A 156 -8.87 -7.78 -2.34
C ALA A 156 -7.92 -8.81 -1.69
N LEU A 157 -7.76 -8.76 -0.36
CA LEU A 157 -6.90 -9.70 0.37
C LEU A 157 -7.41 -11.15 0.33
N ARG A 158 -8.73 -11.35 0.21
CA ARG A 158 -9.34 -12.70 0.15
C ARG A 158 -9.32 -13.32 -1.24
N ASN A 159 -9.45 -12.50 -2.27
CA ASN A 159 -9.63 -12.95 -3.66
C ASN A 159 -8.35 -12.78 -4.50
N GLN A 160 -7.18 -12.81 -3.88
CA GLN A 160 -5.91 -12.75 -4.60
C GLN A 160 -5.61 -14.05 -5.32
N TYR A 161 -5.20 -13.94 -6.58
CA TYR A 161 -4.58 -15.03 -7.32
C TYR A 161 -3.06 -15.00 -7.13
N VAL A 162 -2.46 -16.15 -6.93
CA VAL A 162 -1.01 -16.31 -6.91
C VAL A 162 -0.58 -16.90 -8.25
N LEU A 163 0.20 -16.14 -9.01
CA LEU A 163 0.75 -16.57 -10.28
C LEU A 163 2.25 -16.78 -10.12
N THR A 164 2.71 -18.00 -10.36
CA THR A 164 4.13 -18.34 -10.38
C THR A 164 4.61 -18.47 -11.82
N TYR A 165 5.70 -17.81 -12.16
CA TYR A 165 6.29 -17.88 -13.49
C TYR A 165 7.81 -17.89 -13.41
N SER A 166 8.45 -18.40 -14.45
CA SER A 166 9.89 -18.28 -14.65
C SER A 166 10.17 -17.23 -15.72
N SER A 167 11.00 -16.24 -15.39
CA SER A 167 11.42 -15.23 -16.35
C SER A 167 12.22 -15.87 -17.50
N SER A 168 11.96 -15.45 -18.73
CA SER A 168 12.78 -15.82 -19.90
C SER A 168 14.19 -15.24 -19.82
N ASN A 169 14.34 -14.06 -19.23
CA ASN A 169 15.65 -13.48 -18.94
C ASN A 169 16.20 -14.09 -17.64
N LYS A 170 17.23 -14.91 -17.76
CA LYS A 170 17.90 -15.61 -16.64
C LYS A 170 19.10 -14.85 -16.04
N ALA A 171 19.42 -13.65 -16.53
CA ALA A 171 20.57 -12.90 -16.02
C ALA A 171 20.38 -12.54 -14.53
N HIS A 172 21.42 -12.77 -13.73
CA HIS A 172 21.48 -12.43 -12.30
C HIS A 172 22.20 -11.09 -12.12
N ASP A 173 21.63 -10.03 -12.70
CA ASP A 173 22.26 -8.71 -12.84
C ASP A 173 21.78 -7.69 -11.79
N GLY A 174 20.83 -8.07 -10.93
CA GLY A 174 20.26 -7.18 -9.92
C GLY A 174 19.41 -6.03 -10.50
N THR A 175 19.07 -6.07 -11.80
CA THR A 175 18.26 -5.02 -12.43
C THR A 175 16.78 -5.17 -12.09
N TYR A 176 16.05 -4.04 -12.06
CA TYR A 176 14.60 -4.05 -11.89
C TYR A 176 13.90 -4.41 -13.20
N ARG A 177 13.05 -5.41 -13.15
CA ARG A 177 12.28 -5.93 -14.30
C ARG A 177 10.82 -5.62 -14.13
N LYS A 178 10.27 -4.86 -15.08
CA LYS A 178 8.83 -4.54 -15.11
C LYS A 178 8.01 -5.77 -15.46
N ILE A 179 6.86 -5.92 -14.82
CA ILE A 179 5.86 -6.94 -15.10
C ILE A 179 4.60 -6.23 -15.59
N LYS A 180 3.97 -6.78 -16.62
CA LYS A 180 2.64 -6.39 -17.06
C LYS A 180 1.74 -7.61 -17.05
N VAL A 181 0.69 -7.56 -16.24
CA VAL A 181 -0.34 -8.62 -16.17
C VAL A 181 -1.57 -8.15 -16.94
N GLN A 182 -2.09 -8.98 -17.80
CA GLN A 182 -3.29 -8.70 -18.60
C GLN A 182 -4.21 -9.92 -18.58
N LEU A 183 -5.52 -9.68 -18.55
CA LEU A 183 -6.50 -10.71 -18.84
C LEU A 183 -6.64 -10.82 -20.35
N VAL A 184 -6.44 -12.02 -20.87
CA VAL A 184 -6.58 -12.33 -22.29
C VAL A 184 -7.56 -13.48 -22.50
N ASP A 185 -8.20 -13.51 -23.64
CA ASP A 185 -9.01 -14.64 -24.09
C ASP A 185 -8.14 -15.81 -24.59
N HIS A 186 -8.78 -16.87 -25.10
CA HIS A 186 -8.09 -18.05 -25.63
C HIS A 186 -7.14 -17.70 -26.80
N ASP A 187 -7.46 -16.64 -27.56
CA ASP A 187 -6.70 -16.22 -28.73
C ASP A 187 -5.60 -15.19 -28.37
N GLY A 188 -5.45 -14.85 -27.09
CA GLY A 188 -4.45 -13.89 -26.59
C GLY A 188 -4.88 -12.44 -26.71
N ASN A 189 -6.12 -12.14 -27.05
CA ASN A 189 -6.64 -10.77 -27.12
C ASN A 189 -7.09 -10.28 -25.73
N PRO A 190 -6.99 -8.99 -25.42
CA PRO A 190 -7.50 -8.43 -24.17
C PRO A 190 -8.99 -8.74 -23.98
N VAL A 191 -9.36 -9.29 -22.83
CA VAL A 191 -10.74 -9.64 -22.52
C VAL A 191 -11.59 -8.37 -22.42
N ALA A 192 -12.69 -8.33 -23.18
CA ALA A 192 -13.72 -7.31 -23.06
C ALA A 192 -14.85 -7.87 -22.17
N LEU A 193 -14.85 -7.49 -20.87
CA LEU A 193 -15.94 -7.85 -19.98
C LEU A 193 -17.20 -7.06 -20.30
N LYS A 194 -18.36 -7.73 -20.20
CA LYS A 194 -19.68 -7.12 -20.38
C LYS A 194 -20.54 -7.43 -19.17
N ASP A 195 -21.41 -6.50 -18.80
CA ASP A 195 -22.42 -6.73 -17.77
C ASP A 195 -23.55 -7.64 -18.31
N GLU A 196 -24.51 -7.97 -17.42
CA GLU A 196 -25.67 -8.81 -17.78
C GLU A 196 -26.53 -8.22 -18.91
N LYS A 197 -26.40 -6.92 -19.17
CA LYS A 197 -27.10 -6.21 -20.26
C LYS A 197 -26.25 -6.06 -21.52
N GLY A 198 -25.07 -6.69 -21.57
CA GLY A 198 -24.14 -6.64 -22.69
C GLY A 198 -23.32 -5.35 -22.81
N LYS A 199 -23.38 -4.45 -21.82
CA LYS A 199 -22.64 -3.19 -21.81
C LYS A 199 -21.20 -3.44 -21.38
N PRO A 200 -20.18 -2.82 -22.05
CA PRO A 200 -18.77 -2.98 -21.68
C PRO A 200 -18.51 -2.56 -20.24
N MET A 201 -17.87 -3.44 -19.47
CA MET A 201 -17.39 -3.17 -18.13
C MET A 201 -15.91 -2.82 -18.14
N LYS A 202 -15.54 -1.75 -17.43
CA LYS A 202 -14.13 -1.44 -17.19
C LYS A 202 -13.64 -2.30 -16.01
N TYR A 203 -12.48 -2.92 -16.19
CA TYR A 203 -11.78 -3.61 -15.13
C TYR A 203 -10.35 -3.09 -15.02
N THR A 204 -9.75 -3.24 -13.84
CA THR A 204 -8.36 -2.93 -13.60
C THR A 204 -7.68 -4.16 -13.03
N VAL A 205 -6.55 -4.53 -13.61
CA VAL A 205 -5.70 -5.58 -13.05
C VAL A 205 -4.75 -4.93 -12.04
N VAL A 206 -4.87 -5.32 -10.78
CA VAL A 206 -3.97 -4.87 -9.71
C VAL A 206 -2.92 -5.95 -9.52
N ALA A 207 -1.67 -5.63 -9.81
CA ALA A 207 -0.56 -6.56 -9.71
C ALA A 207 0.73 -5.78 -9.42
N LYS A 208 1.73 -6.46 -8.87
CA LYS A 208 3.07 -5.92 -8.65
C LYS A 208 3.66 -5.39 -9.96
N ALA A 209 4.19 -4.17 -9.93
CA ALA A 209 4.71 -3.50 -11.13
C ALA A 209 6.00 -4.13 -11.68
N GLY A 210 6.72 -4.91 -10.87
CA GLY A 210 7.96 -5.55 -11.25
C GLY A 210 8.66 -6.26 -10.09
N TYR A 211 9.88 -6.70 -10.34
CA TYR A 211 10.75 -7.31 -9.35
C TYR A 211 12.22 -7.00 -9.64
N LYS A 212 13.05 -7.09 -8.63
CA LYS A 212 14.50 -6.99 -8.78
C LYS A 212 15.07 -8.38 -9.07
N ALA A 213 15.82 -8.51 -10.15
CA ALA A 213 16.49 -9.77 -10.48
C ALA A 213 17.51 -10.11 -9.37
N PRO A 214 17.73 -11.40 -9.07
CA PRO A 214 18.81 -11.81 -8.17
C PRO A 214 20.15 -11.26 -8.66
N ARG A 215 21.08 -11.06 -7.74
CA ARG A 215 22.49 -10.84 -8.10
C ARG A 215 23.24 -12.17 -8.00
N ALA A 216 24.17 -12.41 -8.91
CA ALA A 216 25.13 -13.47 -8.70
C ALA A 216 25.90 -13.15 -7.40
N VAL A 217 25.97 -14.12 -6.51
CA VAL A 217 26.84 -14.05 -5.33
C VAL A 217 28.21 -14.49 -5.83
N GLU A 218 29.20 -13.59 -5.77
CA GLU A 218 30.60 -13.92 -6.00
C GLU A 218 31.16 -14.74 -4.85
#